data_b8b17d6ad426a794724689f9f30280bb
#
_entry.id   b8b17d6ad426a794724689f9f30280bb
#
_cell.length_a   1.000
_cell.length_b   1.000
_cell.length_c   1.000
_cell.angle_alpha   90.00
_cell.angle_beta   90.00
_cell.angle_gamma   90.00
#
_symmetry.space_group_name_H-M   'P 1'
#
loop_
_entity.id
_entity.type
_entity.pdbx_description
1 polymer ?
#
loop_
_entity_poly.entity_id
_entity_poly.type
_entity_poly.pdbx_seq_one_letter_code
_entity_poly.pdbx_strand_id
1 'polypeptide(L)'
;MQMGETIDKMRRRMPQPETIRRAGARVARVLRKLSPKHLFGRLDWYIIRKFIGTYIFSIVLIISIALVFDFNENLSKFTKYHAPWRAIVFDYYANFIPYYSNLFSPLFVFIAVIFFTSKLAGNSEIIAMLSSGVSFRRLMRPYMISCVLIASVTFYLNSFVIPHGTVIRQNFESLYRNSKKNTSAENVQLQVGKGTVAYIQHYDDRYKRGYGFSLDKFEGKKLVSHMTAMEIQYDTIADAKYHWKATNWKTRTLVGLRERIVTGDVKDTVILMEPTDLVYSKGQQETFTSPELLDYISKQTSRGSGNVVQYEVEFHKRIAMSFSSFILTIIGLSLSARKRKGGMGLYLGIGLGLSFGYIMLQTVSSTFAINAGTPPVLAAWIPNLIFAFIAYFCYRHAPRQYHSPFLSFRKDVF
;
A
#
# COMPACT_ATOMS: atom_id res chain seq x y z
N MET A 1 1.67 38.41 55.05
CA MET A 1 0.94 39.33 54.16
C MET A 1 1.10 39.02 52.67
N GLN A 2 2.13 38.28 52.23
CA GLN A 2 2.40 37.94 50.82
C GLN A 2 1.58 36.75 50.24
N MET A 3 0.98 35.92 51.06
CA MET A 3 0.28 34.72 50.64
C MET A 3 -1.17 35.03 50.15
N GLY A 4 -1.77 36.12 50.65
CA GLY A 4 -3.09 36.58 50.24
C GLY A 4 -3.14 37.19 48.82
N GLU A 5 -2.10 37.94 48.45
CA GLU A 5 -2.03 38.57 47.11
C GLU A 5 -1.82 37.54 45.97
N THR A 6 -1.13 36.44 46.27
CA THR A 6 -0.89 35.35 45.27
C THR A 6 -2.18 34.58 44.98
N ILE A 7 -3.01 34.34 45.98
CA ILE A 7 -4.31 33.68 45.84
C ILE A 7 -5.30 34.56 45.08
N ASP A 8 -5.28 35.85 45.31
CA ASP A 8 -6.18 36.81 44.61
C ASP A 8 -5.77 37.01 43.13
N LYS A 9 -4.46 36.97 42.83
CA LYS A 9 -3.95 36.94 41.45
C LYS A 9 -4.30 35.67 40.67
N MET A 10 -4.30 34.50 41.35
CA MET A 10 -4.75 33.23 40.74
C MET A 10 -6.25 33.21 40.50
N ARG A 11 -7.05 33.79 41.41
CA ARG A 11 -8.52 33.89 41.27
C ARG A 11 -8.93 34.79 40.11
N ARG A 12 -8.17 35.85 39.81
CA ARG A 12 -8.39 36.74 38.65
C ARG A 12 -7.97 36.14 37.32
N ARG A 13 -7.17 35.06 37.29
CA ARG A 13 -6.77 34.34 36.08
C ARG A 13 -7.68 33.15 35.72
N MET A 14 -8.62 32.78 36.58
CA MET A 14 -9.61 31.77 36.21
C MET A 14 -10.59 32.37 35.21
N PRO A 15 -10.79 31.72 34.04
CA PRO A 15 -11.77 32.19 33.07
C PRO A 15 -13.14 32.20 33.73
N GLN A 16 -13.84 33.32 33.59
CA GLN A 16 -15.19 33.55 34.15
C GLN A 16 -16.11 32.40 33.73
N PRO A 17 -16.99 31.91 34.64
CA PRO A 17 -17.90 30.79 34.37
C PRO A 17 -18.75 31.00 33.11
N GLU A 18 -19.00 32.24 32.71
CA GLU A 18 -19.68 32.56 31.45
C GLU A 18 -18.84 32.28 30.21
N THR A 19 -17.50 32.45 30.26
CA THR A 19 -16.59 32.12 29.14
C THR A 19 -16.51 30.64 28.91
N ILE A 20 -16.45 29.83 29.97
CA ILE A 20 -16.49 28.37 29.92
C ILE A 20 -17.83 27.88 29.35
N ARG A 21 -18.94 28.50 29.80
CA ARG A 21 -20.30 28.20 29.32
C ARG A 21 -20.49 28.59 27.85
N ARG A 22 -19.92 29.71 27.40
CA ARG A 22 -19.93 30.14 25.98
C ARG A 22 -19.03 29.26 25.11
N ALA A 23 -17.86 28.83 25.61
CA ALA A 23 -16.98 27.86 24.94
C ALA A 23 -17.67 26.50 24.84
N GLY A 24 -18.26 25.98 25.90
CA GLY A 24 -19.04 24.74 25.90
C GLY A 24 -20.25 24.80 24.95
N ALA A 25 -20.95 25.93 24.89
CA ALA A 25 -22.05 26.14 23.94
C ALA A 25 -21.59 26.23 22.48
N ARG A 26 -20.37 26.76 22.22
CA ARG A 26 -19.75 26.70 20.87
C ARG A 26 -19.36 25.31 20.49
N VAL A 27 -18.71 24.57 21.39
CA VAL A 27 -18.33 23.17 21.17
C VAL A 27 -19.57 22.29 20.97
N ALA A 28 -20.61 22.43 21.81
CA ALA A 28 -21.87 21.72 21.66
C ALA A 28 -22.60 22.08 20.35
N ARG A 29 -22.50 23.32 19.88
CA ARG A 29 -23.06 23.75 18.58
C ARG A 29 -22.28 23.16 17.41
N VAL A 30 -20.96 23.07 17.51
CA VAL A 30 -20.10 22.39 16.52
C VAL A 30 -20.35 20.88 16.53
N LEU A 31 -20.43 20.25 17.70
CA LEU A 31 -20.75 18.81 17.85
C LEU A 31 -22.17 18.50 17.35
N ARG A 32 -23.14 19.40 17.58
CA ARG A 32 -24.52 19.25 17.07
C ARG A 32 -24.59 19.42 15.54
N LYS A 33 -23.71 20.25 14.94
CA LYS A 33 -23.53 20.33 13.49
C LYS A 33 -22.81 19.10 12.90
N LEU A 34 -22.04 18.41 13.71
CA LEU A 34 -21.34 17.14 13.38
C LEU A 34 -22.21 15.90 13.63
N SER A 35 -23.44 16.06 14.18
CA SER A 35 -24.32 14.91 14.35
C SER A 35 -24.71 14.33 12.97
N PRO A 36 -24.73 12.98 12.82
CA PRO A 36 -24.96 12.32 11.52
C PRO A 36 -26.23 12.78 10.82
N LYS A 37 -27.27 13.15 11.58
CA LYS A 37 -28.56 13.63 11.05
C LYS A 37 -28.49 14.99 10.33
N HIS A 38 -27.47 15.83 10.63
CA HIS A 38 -27.26 17.11 9.95
C HIS A 38 -26.17 17.08 8.89
N LEU A 39 -25.24 16.11 8.95
CA LEU A 39 -24.18 15.93 7.96
C LEU A 39 -24.69 15.25 6.68
N PHE A 40 -25.62 14.31 6.80
CA PHE A 40 -26.10 13.48 5.69
C PHE A 40 -27.57 13.79 5.37
N GLY A 41 -27.80 14.48 4.27
CA GLY A 41 -29.13 14.60 3.70
C GLY A 41 -29.62 13.25 3.14
N ARG A 42 -30.93 13.09 2.95
CA ARG A 42 -31.51 11.87 2.32
C ARG A 42 -30.85 11.52 0.98
N LEU A 43 -30.49 12.53 0.21
CA LEU A 43 -29.78 12.40 -1.06
C LEU A 43 -28.38 11.84 -0.89
N ASP A 44 -27.64 12.29 0.14
CA ASP A 44 -26.29 11.80 0.39
C ASP A 44 -26.30 10.31 0.74
N TRP A 45 -27.21 9.89 1.63
CA TRP A 45 -27.36 8.50 2.02
C TRP A 45 -27.77 7.61 0.85
N TYR A 46 -28.67 8.10 -0.02
CA TYR A 46 -29.06 7.39 -1.24
C TYR A 46 -27.84 7.12 -2.14
N ILE A 47 -27.04 8.14 -2.42
CA ILE A 47 -25.85 8.03 -3.28
C ILE A 47 -24.80 7.11 -2.64
N ILE A 48 -24.49 7.30 -1.34
CA ILE A 48 -23.51 6.47 -0.62
C ILE A 48 -23.90 4.99 -0.68
N ARG A 49 -25.14 4.67 -0.30
CA ARG A 49 -25.64 3.28 -0.31
C ARG A 49 -25.57 2.64 -1.67
N LYS A 50 -25.97 3.36 -2.70
CA LYS A 50 -25.96 2.86 -4.09
C LYS A 50 -24.54 2.71 -4.64
N PHE A 51 -23.65 3.67 -4.37
CA PHE A 51 -22.27 3.61 -4.81
C PHE A 51 -21.52 2.46 -4.14
N ILE A 52 -21.57 2.35 -2.82
CA ILE A 52 -20.91 1.26 -2.08
C ILE A 52 -21.50 -0.10 -2.49
N GLY A 53 -22.84 -0.20 -2.63
CA GLY A 53 -23.48 -1.42 -3.09
C GLY A 53 -23.02 -1.85 -4.50
N THR A 54 -22.87 -0.89 -5.42
CA THR A 54 -22.33 -1.16 -6.75
C THR A 54 -20.84 -1.55 -6.71
N TYR A 55 -20.06 -0.94 -5.83
CA TYR A 55 -18.65 -1.27 -5.63
C TYR A 55 -18.48 -2.71 -5.14
N ILE A 56 -19.22 -3.11 -4.10
CA ILE A 56 -19.19 -4.49 -3.57
C ILE A 56 -19.68 -5.47 -4.64
N PHE A 57 -20.76 -5.16 -5.35
CA PHE A 57 -21.26 -5.99 -6.43
C PHE A 57 -20.22 -6.19 -7.54
N SER A 58 -19.50 -5.12 -7.93
CA SER A 58 -18.42 -5.20 -8.93
C SER A 58 -17.28 -6.10 -8.48
N ILE A 59 -16.90 -6.03 -7.20
CA ILE A 59 -15.88 -6.92 -6.61
C ILE A 59 -16.35 -8.37 -6.70
N VAL A 60 -17.55 -8.68 -6.17
CA VAL A 60 -18.07 -10.03 -6.14
C VAL A 60 -18.15 -10.63 -7.56
N LEU A 61 -18.67 -9.86 -8.51
CA LEU A 61 -18.82 -10.32 -9.88
C LEU A 61 -17.48 -10.64 -10.55
N ILE A 62 -16.53 -9.70 -10.50
CA ILE A 62 -15.24 -9.86 -11.22
C ILE A 62 -14.36 -10.88 -10.50
N ILE A 63 -14.33 -10.87 -9.17
CA ILE A 63 -13.55 -11.85 -8.42
C ILE A 63 -14.10 -13.26 -8.57
N SER A 64 -15.43 -13.45 -8.65
CA SER A 64 -16.02 -14.76 -8.94
C SER A 64 -15.57 -15.31 -10.30
N ILE A 65 -15.51 -14.47 -11.32
CA ILE A 65 -14.99 -14.85 -12.64
C ILE A 65 -13.48 -15.19 -12.52
N ALA A 66 -12.69 -14.35 -11.84
CA ALA A 66 -11.26 -14.58 -11.66
C ALA A 66 -11.00 -15.90 -10.91
N LEU A 67 -11.79 -16.24 -9.90
CA LEU A 67 -11.69 -17.49 -9.14
C LEU A 67 -11.91 -18.72 -10.05
N VAL A 68 -12.92 -18.67 -10.93
CA VAL A 68 -13.19 -19.78 -11.86
C VAL A 68 -12.03 -19.98 -12.83
N PHE A 69 -11.48 -18.90 -13.37
CA PHE A 69 -10.32 -18.98 -14.26
C PHE A 69 -9.08 -19.50 -13.54
N ASP A 70 -8.75 -18.95 -12.36
CA ASP A 70 -7.58 -19.39 -11.57
C ASP A 70 -7.70 -20.84 -11.13
N PHE A 71 -8.91 -21.29 -10.72
CA PHE A 71 -9.16 -22.67 -10.36
C PHE A 71 -8.92 -23.62 -11.55
N ASN A 72 -9.48 -23.27 -12.73
CA ASN A 72 -9.30 -24.07 -13.93
C ASN A 72 -7.83 -24.16 -14.36
N GLU A 73 -7.09 -23.05 -14.32
CA GLU A 73 -5.66 -23.00 -14.64
C GLU A 73 -4.81 -23.85 -13.69
N ASN A 74 -5.16 -23.88 -12.41
CA ASN A 74 -4.36 -24.56 -11.38
C ASN A 74 -4.89 -25.96 -11.04
N LEU A 75 -6.01 -26.40 -11.58
CA LEU A 75 -6.64 -27.69 -11.27
C LEU A 75 -5.68 -28.87 -11.48
N SER A 76 -4.93 -28.90 -12.59
CA SER A 76 -3.95 -29.95 -12.88
C SER A 76 -2.82 -29.99 -11.84
N LYS A 77 -2.39 -28.83 -11.32
CA LYS A 77 -1.36 -28.75 -10.30
C LYS A 77 -1.89 -29.22 -8.95
N PHE A 78 -3.08 -28.76 -8.55
CA PHE A 78 -3.71 -29.18 -7.30
C PHE A 78 -3.93 -30.71 -7.25
N THR A 79 -4.35 -31.30 -8.37
CA THR A 79 -4.51 -32.75 -8.48
C THR A 79 -3.18 -33.48 -8.46
N LYS A 80 -2.16 -32.99 -9.19
CA LYS A 80 -0.82 -33.59 -9.24
C LYS A 80 -0.14 -33.64 -7.88
N TYR A 81 -0.28 -32.58 -7.07
CA TYR A 81 0.36 -32.48 -5.76
C TYR A 81 -0.58 -32.87 -4.61
N HIS A 82 -1.73 -33.48 -4.92
CA HIS A 82 -2.72 -33.94 -3.92
C HIS A 82 -3.10 -32.89 -2.88
N ALA A 83 -3.35 -31.64 -3.32
CA ALA A 83 -3.71 -30.56 -2.44
C ALA A 83 -5.06 -30.85 -1.75
N PRO A 84 -5.16 -30.84 -0.41
CA PRO A 84 -6.40 -31.07 0.29
C PRO A 84 -7.38 -29.91 0.03
N TRP A 85 -8.67 -30.24 -0.22
CA TRP A 85 -9.68 -29.23 -0.57
C TRP A 85 -9.81 -28.11 0.49
N ARG A 86 -9.61 -28.43 1.78
CA ARG A 86 -9.61 -27.45 2.86
C ARG A 86 -8.49 -26.42 2.68
N ALA A 87 -7.29 -26.84 2.36
CA ALA A 87 -6.17 -25.94 2.10
C ALA A 87 -6.41 -25.08 0.85
N ILE A 88 -7.01 -25.66 -0.21
CA ILE A 88 -7.38 -24.89 -1.41
C ILE A 88 -8.37 -23.76 -1.05
N VAL A 89 -9.39 -24.05 -0.23
CA VAL A 89 -10.41 -23.04 0.13
C VAL A 89 -9.90 -22.02 1.13
N PHE A 90 -9.28 -22.45 2.24
CA PHE A 90 -8.94 -21.57 3.36
C PHE A 90 -7.53 -20.97 3.26
N ASP A 91 -6.54 -21.73 2.79
CA ASP A 91 -5.17 -21.23 2.72
C ASP A 91 -4.91 -20.49 1.40
N TYR A 92 -5.52 -20.92 0.30
CA TYR A 92 -5.34 -20.29 -1.00
C TYR A 92 -6.43 -19.27 -1.32
N TYR A 93 -7.69 -19.68 -1.52
CA TYR A 93 -8.74 -18.78 -2.00
C TYR A 93 -9.21 -17.76 -0.96
N ALA A 94 -9.28 -18.08 0.31
CA ALA A 94 -9.63 -17.11 1.36
C ALA A 94 -8.61 -15.95 1.44
N ASN A 95 -7.34 -16.19 1.05
CA ASN A 95 -6.30 -15.16 0.98
C ASN A 95 -6.14 -14.54 -0.41
N PHE A 96 -6.54 -15.25 -1.46
CA PHE A 96 -6.59 -14.75 -2.84
C PHE A 96 -7.62 -13.63 -2.99
N ILE A 97 -8.82 -13.80 -2.46
CA ILE A 97 -9.93 -12.84 -2.60
C ILE A 97 -9.57 -11.45 -2.08
N PRO A 98 -9.11 -11.25 -0.82
CA PRO A 98 -8.73 -9.94 -0.32
C PRO A 98 -7.58 -9.31 -1.11
N TYR A 99 -6.57 -10.10 -1.46
CA TYR A 99 -5.40 -9.64 -2.20
C TYR A 99 -5.80 -9.06 -3.57
N TYR A 100 -6.50 -9.83 -4.39
CA TYR A 100 -6.89 -9.37 -5.74
C TYR A 100 -7.99 -8.31 -5.71
N SER A 101 -8.91 -8.37 -4.73
CA SER A 101 -9.90 -7.31 -4.53
C SER A 101 -9.24 -5.97 -4.24
N ASN A 102 -8.17 -5.99 -3.46
CA ASN A 102 -7.42 -4.78 -3.14
C ASN A 102 -6.53 -4.31 -4.30
N LEU A 103 -5.84 -5.23 -4.97
CA LEU A 103 -5.01 -4.94 -6.15
C LEU A 103 -5.80 -4.26 -7.27
N PHE A 104 -7.02 -4.74 -7.53
CA PHE A 104 -7.91 -4.18 -8.54
C PHE A 104 -8.91 -3.16 -7.99
N SER A 105 -8.75 -2.71 -6.73
CA SER A 105 -9.64 -1.70 -6.13
C SER A 105 -9.82 -0.44 -6.99
N PRO A 106 -8.78 0.13 -7.62
CA PRO A 106 -8.93 1.26 -8.54
C PRO A 106 -9.92 0.98 -9.68
N LEU A 107 -9.87 -0.22 -10.24
CA LEU A 107 -10.77 -0.67 -11.30
C LEU A 107 -12.23 -0.75 -10.80
N PHE A 108 -12.43 -1.37 -9.64
CA PHE A 108 -13.77 -1.53 -9.06
C PHE A 108 -14.41 -0.21 -8.68
N VAL A 109 -13.64 0.71 -8.10
CA VAL A 109 -14.11 2.07 -7.80
C VAL A 109 -14.57 2.77 -9.08
N PHE A 110 -13.77 2.70 -10.13
CA PHE A 110 -14.07 3.38 -11.38
C PHE A 110 -15.32 2.81 -12.06
N ILE A 111 -15.42 1.48 -12.14
CA ILE A 111 -16.60 0.78 -12.67
C ILE A 111 -17.86 1.18 -11.87
N ALA A 112 -17.78 1.14 -10.55
CA ALA A 112 -18.90 1.47 -9.67
C ALA A 112 -19.38 2.91 -9.86
N VAL A 113 -18.44 3.86 -9.91
CA VAL A 113 -18.76 5.28 -10.13
C VAL A 113 -19.40 5.49 -11.47
N ILE A 114 -18.81 4.96 -12.55
CA ILE A 114 -19.32 5.17 -13.90
C ILE A 114 -20.68 4.49 -14.08
N PHE A 115 -20.80 3.22 -13.67
CA PHE A 115 -22.04 2.47 -13.82
C PHE A 115 -23.19 3.15 -13.09
N PHE A 116 -22.99 3.46 -11.81
CA PHE A 116 -24.02 4.09 -11.00
C PHE A 116 -24.37 5.50 -11.50
N THR A 117 -23.36 6.33 -11.77
CA THR A 117 -23.57 7.71 -12.23
C THR A 117 -24.21 7.75 -13.62
N SER A 118 -23.78 6.89 -14.56
CA SER A 118 -24.40 6.79 -15.89
C SER A 118 -25.87 6.36 -15.80
N LYS A 119 -26.21 5.47 -14.86
CA LYS A 119 -27.59 5.07 -14.60
C LYS A 119 -28.43 6.25 -14.10
N LEU A 120 -27.90 7.02 -13.14
CA LEU A 120 -28.58 8.24 -12.66
C LEU A 120 -28.72 9.30 -13.76
N ALA A 121 -27.70 9.46 -14.61
CA ALA A 121 -27.73 10.40 -15.73
C ALA A 121 -28.75 9.94 -16.81
N GLY A 122 -28.77 8.63 -17.09
CA GLY A 122 -29.76 8.01 -18.02
C GLY A 122 -31.20 8.24 -17.57
N ASN A 123 -31.47 8.04 -16.28
CA ASN A 123 -32.77 8.29 -15.67
C ASN A 123 -33.11 9.79 -15.50
N SER A 124 -32.22 10.70 -15.94
CA SER A 124 -32.36 12.14 -15.79
C SER A 124 -32.37 12.63 -14.35
N GLU A 125 -31.99 11.78 -13.37
CA GLU A 125 -31.93 12.15 -11.93
C GLU A 125 -30.84 13.21 -11.67
N ILE A 126 -29.66 13.12 -12.30
CA ILE A 126 -28.60 14.12 -12.16
C ILE A 126 -29.06 15.47 -12.71
N ILE A 127 -29.76 15.48 -13.85
CA ILE A 127 -30.30 16.71 -14.45
C ILE A 127 -31.32 17.35 -13.49
N ALA A 128 -32.22 16.53 -12.94
CA ALA A 128 -33.22 17.01 -11.97
C ALA A 128 -32.58 17.59 -10.71
N MET A 129 -31.51 16.95 -10.17
CA MET A 129 -30.74 17.47 -9.04
C MET A 129 -30.06 18.81 -9.34
N LEU A 130 -29.40 18.93 -10.51
CA LEU A 130 -28.72 20.16 -10.91
C LEU A 130 -29.72 21.29 -11.22
N SER A 131 -30.88 20.99 -11.81
CA SER A 131 -31.95 21.96 -12.09
C SER A 131 -32.66 22.44 -10.84
N SER A 132 -32.70 21.63 -9.77
CA SER A 132 -33.22 22.05 -8.45
C SER A 132 -32.25 22.94 -7.67
N GLY A 133 -31.11 23.34 -8.28
CA GLY A 133 -30.14 24.25 -7.66
C GLY A 133 -29.01 23.55 -6.88
N VAL A 134 -28.95 22.20 -6.89
CA VAL A 134 -27.84 21.46 -6.30
C VAL A 134 -26.58 21.67 -7.16
N SER A 135 -25.53 22.24 -6.59
CA SER A 135 -24.25 22.41 -7.29
C SER A 135 -23.55 21.06 -7.53
N PHE A 136 -22.76 20.97 -8.61
CA PHE A 136 -21.97 19.77 -8.90
C PHE A 136 -21.01 19.41 -7.73
N ARG A 137 -20.45 20.42 -7.03
CA ARG A 137 -19.66 20.20 -5.81
C ARG A 137 -20.48 19.53 -4.70
N ARG A 138 -21.75 19.91 -4.54
CA ARG A 138 -22.64 19.30 -3.55
C ARG A 138 -22.97 17.86 -3.91
N LEU A 139 -23.16 17.58 -5.21
CA LEU A 139 -23.37 16.23 -5.73
C LEU A 139 -22.14 15.33 -5.53
N MET A 140 -20.92 15.87 -5.66
CA MET A 140 -19.66 15.13 -5.48
C MET A 140 -19.40 14.72 -4.03
N ARG A 141 -19.94 15.47 -3.05
CA ARG A 141 -19.69 15.24 -1.62
C ARG A 141 -19.97 13.80 -1.15
N PRO A 142 -21.13 13.16 -1.42
CA PRO A 142 -21.38 11.79 -0.99
C PRO A 142 -20.45 10.77 -1.65
N TYR A 143 -20.00 11.00 -2.88
CA TYR A 143 -18.99 10.16 -3.53
C TYR A 143 -17.65 10.25 -2.80
N MET A 144 -17.20 11.45 -2.42
CA MET A 144 -15.95 11.63 -1.65
C MET A 144 -16.02 10.97 -0.29
N ILE A 145 -17.17 11.05 0.40
CA ILE A 145 -17.38 10.36 1.68
C ILE A 145 -17.27 8.84 1.51
N SER A 146 -17.90 8.28 0.47
CA SER A 146 -17.76 6.86 0.14
C SER A 146 -16.31 6.48 -0.17
N CYS A 147 -15.56 7.35 -0.86
CA CYS A 147 -14.14 7.13 -1.13
C CYS A 147 -13.30 7.12 0.14
N VAL A 148 -13.58 7.97 1.14
CA VAL A 148 -12.90 7.92 2.43
C VAL A 148 -13.08 6.54 3.07
N LEU A 149 -14.31 6.01 3.06
CA LEU A 149 -14.59 4.69 3.61
C LEU A 149 -13.85 3.59 2.83
N ILE A 150 -13.93 3.60 1.49
CA ILE A 150 -13.25 2.61 0.65
C ILE A 150 -11.74 2.71 0.84
N ALA A 151 -11.15 3.92 0.79
CA ALA A 151 -9.72 4.13 0.96
C ALA A 151 -9.23 3.67 2.35
N SER A 152 -10.01 3.92 3.40
CA SER A 152 -9.67 3.47 4.76
C SER A 152 -9.68 1.94 4.87
N VAL A 153 -10.70 1.28 4.30
CA VAL A 153 -10.77 -0.19 4.28
C VAL A 153 -9.63 -0.76 3.44
N THR A 154 -9.39 -0.23 2.25
CA THR A 154 -8.30 -0.65 1.35
C THR A 154 -6.94 -0.49 2.03
N PHE A 155 -6.69 0.65 2.68
CA PHE A 155 -5.46 0.90 3.43
C PHE A 155 -5.27 -0.08 4.58
N TYR A 156 -6.32 -0.32 5.36
CA TYR A 156 -6.28 -1.28 6.49
C TYR A 156 -6.00 -2.71 6.01
N LEU A 157 -6.71 -3.16 4.97
CA LEU A 157 -6.48 -4.48 4.37
C LEU A 157 -5.04 -4.62 3.88
N ASN A 158 -4.53 -3.64 3.15
CA ASN A 158 -3.19 -3.67 2.56
C ASN A 158 -2.07 -3.58 3.61
N SER A 159 -2.32 -2.88 4.72
CA SER A 159 -1.33 -2.67 5.77
C SER A 159 -1.24 -3.82 6.78
N PHE A 160 -2.35 -4.54 7.04
CA PHE A 160 -2.42 -5.50 8.14
C PHE A 160 -2.95 -6.88 7.72
N VAL A 161 -4.01 -6.96 6.95
CA VAL A 161 -4.69 -8.24 6.65
C VAL A 161 -4.00 -9.00 5.52
N ILE A 162 -3.80 -8.33 4.39
CA ILE A 162 -3.22 -8.93 3.18
C ILE A 162 -1.82 -9.49 3.40
N PRO A 163 -0.89 -8.83 4.13
CA PRO A 163 0.43 -9.39 4.37
C PRO A 163 0.40 -10.77 5.03
N HIS A 164 -0.38 -10.94 6.07
CA HIS A 164 -0.54 -12.25 6.73
C HIS A 164 -1.12 -13.30 5.79
N GLY A 165 -2.16 -12.94 5.04
CA GLY A 165 -2.75 -13.82 4.03
C GLY A 165 -1.79 -14.17 2.89
N THR A 166 -0.91 -13.25 2.52
CA THR A 166 0.11 -13.49 1.49
C THR A 166 1.13 -14.53 1.94
N VAL A 167 1.55 -14.53 3.21
CA VAL A 167 2.43 -15.58 3.77
C VAL A 167 1.78 -16.96 3.66
N ILE A 168 0.51 -17.09 4.08
CA ILE A 168 -0.24 -18.36 4.03
C ILE A 168 -0.37 -18.83 2.58
N ARG A 169 -0.76 -17.93 1.68
CA ARG A 169 -0.91 -18.23 0.25
C ARG A 169 0.43 -18.64 -0.39
N GLN A 170 1.52 -17.94 -0.13
CA GLN A 170 2.85 -18.29 -0.67
C GLN A 170 3.35 -19.63 -0.15
N ASN A 171 3.07 -19.96 1.11
CA ASN A 171 3.38 -21.28 1.66
C ASN A 171 2.58 -22.38 0.95
N PHE A 172 1.27 -22.18 0.74
CA PHE A 172 0.44 -23.09 -0.06
C PHE A 172 0.98 -23.26 -1.48
N GLU A 173 1.30 -22.15 -2.16
CA GLU A 173 1.84 -22.17 -3.52
C GLU A 173 3.18 -22.93 -3.61
N SER A 174 4.04 -22.80 -2.60
CA SER A 174 5.31 -23.51 -2.53
C SER A 174 5.14 -25.03 -2.38
N LEU A 175 4.07 -25.46 -1.70
CA LEU A 175 3.78 -26.87 -1.46
C LEU A 175 3.03 -27.52 -2.64
N TYR A 176 2.06 -26.83 -3.22
CA TYR A 176 1.09 -27.44 -4.13
C TYR A 176 1.08 -26.87 -5.55
N ARG A 177 1.85 -25.81 -5.84
CA ARG A 177 1.97 -25.24 -7.19
C ARG A 177 3.34 -25.44 -7.82
N ASN A 178 4.27 -26.14 -7.14
CA ASN A 178 5.66 -26.25 -7.56
C ASN A 178 6.32 -24.87 -7.80
N SER A 179 5.83 -23.87 -7.11
CA SER A 179 6.54 -22.62 -7.00
C SER A 179 7.77 -22.92 -6.17
N LYS A 180 8.93 -23.11 -6.81
CA LYS A 180 10.20 -23.33 -6.12
C LYS A 180 10.38 -22.20 -5.13
N LYS A 181 10.07 -22.44 -3.86
CA LYS A 181 10.57 -21.58 -2.80
C LYS A 181 12.08 -21.66 -2.98
N ASN A 182 12.73 -20.57 -3.30
CA ASN A 182 14.18 -20.56 -3.37
C ASN A 182 14.68 -20.96 -2.00
N THR A 183 15.01 -22.23 -1.84
CA THR A 183 15.60 -22.78 -0.62
C THR A 183 17.12 -22.63 -0.66
N SER A 184 17.66 -22.14 -1.75
CA SER A 184 19.08 -21.87 -1.92
C SER A 184 19.26 -20.52 -2.65
N ALA A 185 20.32 -19.85 -2.34
CA ALA A 185 20.76 -18.64 -3.01
C ALA A 185 22.23 -18.77 -3.43
N GLU A 186 22.57 -18.23 -4.59
CA GLU A 186 23.94 -18.29 -5.12
C GLU A 186 24.48 -16.88 -5.28
N ASN A 187 25.77 -16.71 -5.01
CA ASN A 187 26.51 -15.47 -5.17
C ASN A 187 25.86 -14.27 -4.46
N VAL A 188 25.43 -14.49 -3.21
CA VAL A 188 24.78 -13.49 -2.40
C VAL A 188 25.83 -12.51 -1.87
N GLN A 189 25.68 -11.24 -2.20
CA GLN A 189 26.48 -10.15 -1.64
C GLN A 189 25.58 -9.22 -0.84
N LEU A 190 25.89 -9.03 0.42
CA LEU A 190 25.08 -8.26 1.36
C LEU A 190 25.96 -7.32 2.18
N GLN A 191 25.55 -6.05 2.26
CA GLN A 191 26.18 -5.12 3.20
C GLN A 191 25.59 -5.36 4.61
N VAL A 192 26.44 -5.84 5.52
CA VAL A 192 26.06 -6.20 6.90
C VAL A 192 26.40 -5.11 7.92
N GLY A 193 27.03 -4.04 7.47
CA GLY A 193 27.39 -2.87 8.29
C GLY A 193 28.02 -1.79 7.43
N LYS A 194 28.20 -0.59 7.98
CA LYS A 194 28.90 0.48 7.25
C LYS A 194 30.33 0.05 6.90
N GLY A 195 30.62 -0.07 5.60
CA GLY A 195 31.92 -0.54 5.12
C GLY A 195 32.20 -2.02 5.36
N THR A 196 31.19 -2.84 5.71
CA THR A 196 31.35 -4.29 5.91
C THR A 196 30.43 -5.03 4.97
N VAL A 197 31.01 -5.85 4.09
CA VAL A 197 30.30 -6.61 3.06
C VAL A 197 30.52 -8.10 3.31
N ALA A 198 29.44 -8.85 3.37
CA ALA A 198 29.46 -10.31 3.39
C ALA A 198 29.15 -10.86 2.00
N TYR A 199 29.89 -11.88 1.58
CA TYR A 199 29.62 -12.64 0.37
C TYR A 199 29.49 -14.12 0.71
N ILE A 200 28.52 -14.79 0.09
CA ILE A 200 28.28 -16.21 0.22
C ILE A 200 28.10 -16.79 -1.18
N GLN A 201 28.93 -17.75 -1.53
CA GLN A 201 28.87 -18.39 -2.85
C GLN A 201 27.61 -19.22 -3.03
N HIS A 202 27.27 -20.03 -2.04
CA HIS A 202 26.06 -20.85 -2.04
C HIS A 202 25.47 -20.91 -0.64
N TYR A 203 24.19 -20.58 -0.50
CA TYR A 203 23.46 -20.65 0.76
C TYR A 203 22.28 -21.62 0.65
N ASP A 204 22.15 -22.54 1.61
CA ASP A 204 21.02 -23.47 1.76
C ASP A 204 20.18 -23.08 2.99
N ASP A 205 18.96 -22.65 2.75
CA ASP A 205 18.03 -22.20 3.80
C ASP A 205 17.47 -23.36 4.64
N ARG A 206 17.49 -24.61 4.14
CA ARG A 206 17.00 -25.77 4.88
C ARG A 206 17.90 -26.08 6.06
N TYR A 207 19.21 -26.01 5.86
CA TYR A 207 20.23 -26.27 6.87
C TYR A 207 20.77 -25.00 7.52
N LYS A 208 20.31 -23.81 7.06
CA LYS A 208 20.81 -22.49 7.49
C LYS A 208 22.35 -22.40 7.36
N ARG A 209 22.88 -22.93 6.25
CA ARG A 209 24.33 -23.02 5.97
C ARG A 209 24.70 -22.26 4.71
N GLY A 210 25.81 -21.54 4.80
CA GLY A 210 26.45 -20.88 3.67
C GLY A 210 27.82 -21.46 3.38
N TYR A 211 28.13 -21.71 2.14
CA TYR A 211 29.41 -22.21 1.66
C TYR A 211 30.14 -21.14 0.86
N GLY A 212 31.49 -21.11 0.98
CA GLY A 212 32.29 -20.12 0.29
C GLY A 212 32.03 -18.71 0.80
N PHE A 213 32.15 -18.53 2.13
CA PHE A 213 31.89 -17.26 2.79
C PHE A 213 33.09 -16.33 2.75
N SER A 214 32.88 -15.04 2.51
CA SER A 214 33.83 -13.99 2.82
C SER A 214 33.18 -12.79 3.50
N LEU A 215 33.94 -12.14 4.36
CA LEU A 215 33.55 -10.92 5.06
C LEU A 215 34.64 -9.86 4.88
N ASP A 216 34.34 -8.83 4.15
CA ASP A 216 35.24 -7.76 3.78
C ASP A 216 34.92 -6.50 4.59
N LYS A 217 35.92 -5.93 5.27
CA LYS A 217 35.79 -4.71 6.03
C LYS A 217 36.62 -3.59 5.37
N PHE A 218 35.96 -2.52 5.02
CA PHE A 218 36.54 -1.36 4.37
C PHE A 218 36.54 -0.14 5.30
N GLU A 219 37.62 0.64 5.27
CA GLU A 219 37.69 1.99 5.80
C GLU A 219 37.84 2.97 4.64
N GLY A 220 36.76 3.66 4.31
CA GLY A 220 36.65 4.42 3.08
C GLY A 220 36.75 3.53 1.84
N LYS A 221 37.82 3.64 1.04
CA LYS A 221 38.08 2.81 -0.14
C LYS A 221 39.15 1.72 0.09
N LYS A 222 39.71 1.61 1.30
CA LYS A 222 40.76 0.64 1.62
C LYS A 222 40.18 -0.58 2.29
N LEU A 223 40.55 -1.78 1.81
CA LEU A 223 40.25 -3.03 2.49
C LEU A 223 41.17 -3.17 3.71
N VAL A 224 40.59 -3.25 4.91
CA VAL A 224 41.32 -3.35 6.18
C VAL A 224 41.37 -4.79 6.69
N SER A 225 40.30 -5.54 6.47
CA SER A 225 40.21 -6.94 6.91
C SER A 225 39.43 -7.75 5.88
N HIS A 226 39.94 -8.96 5.59
CA HIS A 226 39.30 -9.95 4.74
C HIS A 226 39.25 -11.26 5.51
N MET A 227 38.05 -11.73 5.83
CA MET A 227 37.83 -13.03 6.47
C MET A 227 37.20 -13.96 5.44
N THR A 228 37.74 -15.14 5.30
CA THR A 228 37.15 -16.23 4.52
C THR A 228 36.82 -17.40 5.42
N ALA A 229 35.76 -18.13 5.12
CA ALA A 229 35.42 -19.38 5.77
C ALA A 229 34.87 -20.38 4.73
N MET A 230 35.16 -21.66 4.92
CA MET A 230 34.63 -22.68 4.04
C MET A 230 33.12 -22.81 4.17
N GLU A 231 32.65 -22.74 5.41
CA GLU A 231 31.24 -22.86 5.78
C GLU A 231 30.88 -21.87 6.89
N ILE A 232 29.68 -21.28 6.81
CA ILE A 232 29.05 -20.56 7.92
C ILE A 232 27.69 -21.19 8.22
N GLN A 233 27.36 -21.34 9.49
CA GLN A 233 26.08 -21.86 9.94
C GLN A 233 25.42 -20.89 10.92
N TYR A 234 24.14 -20.58 10.71
CA TYR A 234 23.37 -19.78 11.66
C TYR A 234 23.09 -20.57 12.94
N ASP A 235 23.40 -19.98 14.09
CA ASP A 235 23.12 -20.61 15.37
C ASP A 235 21.64 -20.38 15.74
N THR A 236 20.83 -21.44 15.63
CA THR A 236 19.41 -21.42 15.95
C THR A 236 19.13 -21.63 17.45
N ILE A 237 20.16 -22.02 18.24
CA ILE A 237 20.03 -22.36 19.67
C ILE A 237 20.35 -21.16 20.54
N ALA A 238 21.18 -20.24 20.05
CA ALA A 238 21.51 -19.03 20.80
C ALA A 238 20.30 -18.11 20.89
N ASP A 239 19.92 -17.70 22.09
CA ASP A 239 18.87 -16.69 22.34
C ASP A 239 19.18 -15.31 21.73
N ALA A 240 20.41 -15.11 21.25
CA ALA A 240 20.86 -13.89 20.63
C ALA A 240 20.81 -13.98 19.09
N LYS A 241 20.14 -13.00 18.48
CA LYS A 241 20.13 -12.83 17.02
C LYS A 241 21.52 -12.58 16.46
N TYR A 242 21.73 -12.91 15.18
CA TYR A 242 22.96 -12.63 14.43
C TYR A 242 24.18 -13.49 14.77
N HIS A 243 24.04 -14.59 15.49
CA HIS A 243 25.12 -15.52 15.77
C HIS A 243 25.35 -16.51 14.63
N TRP A 244 26.60 -16.54 14.15
CA TRP A 244 27.04 -17.43 13.08
C TRP A 244 28.30 -18.17 13.50
N LYS A 245 28.37 -19.46 13.20
CA LYS A 245 29.55 -20.30 13.37
C LYS A 245 30.27 -20.40 12.04
N ALA A 246 31.51 -19.89 11.98
CA ALA A 246 32.37 -20.01 10.80
C ALA A 246 33.33 -21.18 11.00
N THR A 247 33.40 -22.10 10.00
CA THR A 247 34.26 -23.28 10.02
C THR A 247 35.37 -23.15 8.99
N ASN A 248 36.58 -23.58 9.35
CA ASN A 248 37.80 -23.44 8.54
C ASN A 248 38.00 -21.99 8.08
N TRP A 249 38.12 -21.12 9.05
CA TRP A 249 38.21 -19.68 8.80
C TRP A 249 39.65 -19.17 8.73
N LYS A 250 39.86 -18.16 7.91
CA LYS A 250 41.08 -17.39 7.75
C LYS A 250 40.78 -15.91 7.73
N THR A 251 41.39 -15.15 8.64
CA THR A 251 41.25 -13.69 8.64
C THR A 251 42.61 -13.06 8.31
N ARG A 252 42.60 -12.16 7.35
CA ARG A 252 43.74 -11.38 6.90
C ARG A 252 43.45 -9.91 7.26
N THR A 253 44.28 -9.31 8.11
CA THR A 253 44.11 -7.94 8.54
C THR A 253 45.36 -7.13 8.15
N LEU A 254 45.16 -5.98 7.54
CA LEU A 254 46.20 -5.05 7.15
C LEU A 254 46.53 -4.12 8.34
N VAL A 255 47.78 -4.12 8.80
CA VAL A 255 48.28 -3.23 9.81
C VAL A 255 49.44 -2.42 9.22
N GLY A 256 49.13 -1.25 8.69
CA GLY A 256 50.07 -0.44 7.91
C GLY A 256 50.50 -1.14 6.61
N LEU A 257 51.77 -1.45 6.46
CA LEU A 257 52.34 -2.19 5.31
C LEU A 257 52.53 -3.70 5.63
N ARG A 258 52.12 -4.17 6.79
CA ARG A 258 52.25 -5.58 7.19
C ARG A 258 50.88 -6.23 7.20
N GLU A 259 50.84 -7.53 6.88
CA GLU A 259 49.68 -8.35 6.97
C GLU A 259 49.76 -9.29 8.18
N ARG A 260 48.69 -9.37 8.93
CA ARG A 260 48.48 -10.37 9.97
C ARG A 260 47.47 -11.38 9.52
N ILE A 261 47.88 -12.63 9.46
CA ILE A 261 46.99 -13.76 9.08
C ILE A 261 46.75 -14.59 10.35
N VAL A 262 45.46 -14.86 10.61
CA VAL A 262 45.03 -15.72 11.72
C VAL A 262 44.08 -16.77 11.11
N THR A 263 44.25 -18.03 11.45
CA THR A 263 43.45 -19.15 10.98
C THR A 263 42.94 -19.96 12.17
N GLY A 264 41.87 -20.69 12.00
CA GLY A 264 41.33 -21.59 13.03
C GLY A 264 40.21 -22.47 12.47
N ASP A 265 39.84 -23.50 13.22
CA ASP A 265 38.84 -24.47 12.77
C ASP A 265 37.43 -23.95 12.93
N VAL A 266 37.07 -23.44 14.11
CA VAL A 266 35.73 -22.91 14.40
C VAL A 266 35.82 -21.53 15.05
N LYS A 267 34.96 -20.61 14.64
CA LYS A 267 34.85 -19.29 15.23
C LYS A 267 33.39 -18.88 15.34
N ASP A 268 32.95 -18.55 16.55
CA ASP A 268 31.69 -17.88 16.77
C ASP A 268 31.85 -16.39 16.43
N THR A 269 30.99 -15.88 15.59
CA THR A 269 31.04 -14.50 15.13
C THR A 269 29.64 -13.91 15.05
N VAL A 270 29.55 -12.62 15.36
CA VAL A 270 28.30 -11.86 15.23
C VAL A 270 28.34 -11.12 13.89
N ILE A 271 27.48 -11.52 12.98
CA ILE A 271 27.33 -10.89 11.67
C ILE A 271 25.90 -10.38 11.57
N LEU A 272 25.73 -9.07 11.35
CA LEU A 272 24.43 -8.43 11.31
C LEU A 272 23.61 -8.80 10.07
N MET A 273 23.40 -10.11 9.86
CA MET A 273 22.54 -10.67 8.83
C MET A 273 21.71 -11.81 9.39
N GLU A 274 20.51 -11.96 8.89
CA GLU A 274 19.61 -13.08 9.19
C GLU A 274 19.49 -14.00 7.98
N PRO A 275 19.13 -15.28 8.15
CA PRO A 275 18.85 -16.19 7.05
C PRO A 275 17.86 -15.66 6.02
N THR A 276 16.89 -14.89 6.48
CA THR A 276 15.88 -14.20 5.65
C THR A 276 16.44 -13.12 4.74
N ASP A 277 17.60 -12.55 5.08
CA ASP A 277 18.28 -11.53 4.25
C ASP A 277 19.00 -12.17 3.06
N LEU A 278 19.32 -13.49 3.13
CA LEU A 278 20.10 -14.21 2.15
C LEU A 278 19.26 -14.85 1.03
N VAL A 279 18.04 -15.28 1.36
CA VAL A 279 17.15 -15.91 0.38
C VAL A 279 16.08 -14.92 -0.04
N TYR A 280 16.33 -14.25 -1.15
CA TYR A 280 15.34 -13.37 -1.73
C TYR A 280 14.20 -14.17 -2.37
N SER A 281 13.00 -14.06 -1.81
CA SER A 281 11.77 -14.55 -2.43
C SER A 281 11.06 -13.41 -3.15
N LYS A 282 10.76 -13.57 -4.43
CA LYS A 282 9.98 -12.57 -5.19
C LYS A 282 8.65 -12.32 -4.49
N GLY A 283 8.36 -11.04 -4.20
CA GLY A 283 7.14 -10.65 -3.48
C GLY A 283 7.27 -10.69 -1.94
N GLN A 284 8.48 -10.89 -1.40
CA GLN A 284 8.70 -10.88 0.05
C GLN A 284 8.27 -9.56 0.70
N GLN A 285 8.43 -8.41 0.01
CA GLN A 285 8.00 -7.11 0.49
C GLN A 285 6.48 -7.04 0.76
N GLU A 286 5.69 -7.87 0.11
CA GLU A 286 4.23 -7.94 0.28
C GLU A 286 3.82 -8.73 1.53
N THR A 287 4.73 -9.50 2.13
CA THR A 287 4.46 -10.30 3.33
C THR A 287 4.61 -9.55 4.64
N PHE A 288 5.25 -8.39 4.63
CA PHE A 288 5.41 -7.56 5.82
C PHE A 288 4.20 -6.66 6.04
N THR A 289 3.74 -6.55 7.29
CA THR A 289 2.80 -5.49 7.67
C THR A 289 3.46 -4.11 7.54
N SER A 290 2.68 -3.03 7.45
CA SER A 290 3.27 -1.70 7.27
C SER A 290 4.21 -1.27 8.40
N PRO A 291 3.95 -1.56 9.70
CA PRO A 291 4.93 -1.31 10.76
C PRO A 291 6.21 -2.15 10.64
N GLU A 292 6.08 -3.45 10.34
CA GLU A 292 7.23 -4.35 10.13
C GLU A 292 8.07 -3.90 8.95
N LEU A 293 7.42 -3.42 7.89
CA LEU A 293 8.08 -2.91 6.70
C LEU A 293 8.93 -1.68 7.01
N LEU A 294 8.42 -0.73 7.82
CA LEU A 294 9.17 0.44 8.29
C LEU A 294 10.35 0.06 9.17
N ASP A 295 10.17 -0.88 10.10
CA ASP A 295 11.24 -1.38 10.97
C ASP A 295 12.33 -2.05 10.12
N TYR A 296 11.95 -2.89 9.16
CA TYR A 296 12.86 -3.55 8.22
C TYR A 296 13.65 -2.52 7.39
N ILE A 297 12.96 -1.52 6.80
CA ILE A 297 13.58 -0.44 6.03
C ILE A 297 14.61 0.30 6.90
N SER A 298 14.24 0.68 8.13
CA SER A 298 15.14 1.41 9.02
C SER A 298 16.39 0.60 9.38
N LYS A 299 16.24 -0.69 9.66
CA LYS A 299 17.35 -1.62 9.95
C LYS A 299 18.27 -1.79 8.74
N GLN A 300 17.74 -2.00 7.55
CA GLN A 300 18.54 -2.19 6.34
C GLN A 300 19.25 -0.88 5.94
N THR A 301 18.59 0.26 6.06
CA THR A 301 19.20 1.57 5.79
C THR A 301 20.35 1.86 6.76
N SER A 302 20.21 1.52 8.05
CA SER A 302 21.29 1.69 9.03
C SER A 302 22.50 0.81 8.71
N ARG A 303 22.31 -0.34 8.11
CA ARG A 303 23.37 -1.24 7.60
C ARG A 303 24.02 -0.73 6.31
N GLY A 304 23.37 0.20 5.59
CA GLY A 304 23.80 0.71 4.28
C GLY A 304 23.45 -0.25 3.12
N SER A 305 22.50 -1.16 3.32
CA SER A 305 22.09 -2.12 2.29
C SER A 305 21.39 -1.44 1.13
N GLY A 306 21.80 -1.75 -0.11
CA GLY A 306 21.19 -1.21 -1.34
C GLY A 306 19.81 -1.80 -1.68
N ASN A 307 19.42 -2.92 -1.09
CA ASN A 307 18.17 -3.65 -1.41
C ASN A 307 16.91 -3.09 -0.74
N VAL A 308 16.97 -1.86 -0.21
CA VAL A 308 15.86 -1.25 0.52
C VAL A 308 14.78 -0.70 -0.42
N VAL A 309 15.17 -0.31 -1.63
CA VAL A 309 14.31 0.41 -2.59
C VAL A 309 12.97 -0.27 -2.85
N GLN A 310 12.93 -1.58 -3.02
CA GLN A 310 11.69 -2.30 -3.28
C GLN A 310 10.72 -2.33 -2.09
N TYR A 311 11.25 -2.30 -0.86
CA TYR A 311 10.44 -2.22 0.37
C TYR A 311 9.89 -0.81 0.56
N GLU A 312 10.67 0.23 0.25
CA GLU A 312 10.22 1.63 0.25
C GLU A 312 9.15 1.87 -0.82
N VAL A 313 9.34 1.34 -2.03
CA VAL A 313 8.34 1.39 -3.10
C VAL A 313 7.04 0.75 -2.65
N GLU A 314 7.08 -0.43 -2.03
CA GLU A 314 5.88 -1.12 -1.55
C GLU A 314 5.17 -0.32 -0.46
N PHE A 315 5.90 0.27 0.49
CA PHE A 315 5.32 1.11 1.54
C PHE A 315 4.58 2.33 0.95
N HIS A 316 5.24 3.08 0.07
CA HIS A 316 4.63 4.26 -0.55
C HIS A 316 3.49 3.91 -1.51
N LYS A 317 3.58 2.77 -2.19
CA LYS A 317 2.53 2.24 -3.07
C LYS A 317 1.23 1.96 -2.30
N ARG A 318 1.30 1.39 -1.09
CA ARG A 318 0.11 1.13 -0.23
C ARG A 318 -0.67 2.41 0.06
N ILE A 319 0.05 3.49 0.37
CA ILE A 319 -0.55 4.80 0.60
C ILE A 319 -1.12 5.37 -0.70
N ALA A 320 -0.32 5.38 -1.77
CA ALA A 320 -0.69 5.94 -3.06
C ALA A 320 -1.94 5.27 -3.66
N MET A 321 -2.06 3.93 -3.56
CA MET A 321 -3.22 3.19 -4.02
C MET A 321 -4.52 3.58 -3.30
N SER A 322 -4.45 3.87 -1.99
CA SER A 322 -5.63 4.35 -1.25
C SER A 322 -6.12 5.69 -1.75
N PHE A 323 -5.20 6.59 -2.11
CA PHE A 323 -5.52 7.90 -2.70
C PHE A 323 -6.07 7.82 -4.12
N SER A 324 -5.74 6.78 -4.89
CA SER A 324 -6.24 6.61 -6.25
C SER A 324 -7.76 6.57 -6.33
N SER A 325 -8.43 6.04 -5.30
CA SER A 325 -9.89 5.96 -5.22
C SER A 325 -10.55 7.32 -5.35
N PHE A 326 -9.96 8.37 -4.74
CA PHE A 326 -10.48 9.74 -4.84
C PHE A 326 -10.33 10.30 -6.26
N ILE A 327 -9.15 10.14 -6.84
CA ILE A 327 -8.80 10.67 -8.16
C ILE A 327 -9.69 10.03 -9.22
N LEU A 328 -9.80 8.70 -9.21
CA LEU A 328 -10.60 7.95 -10.16
C LEU A 328 -12.10 8.25 -9.99
N THR A 329 -12.57 8.46 -8.77
CA THR A 329 -13.96 8.87 -8.52
C THR A 329 -14.26 10.24 -9.12
N ILE A 330 -13.37 11.22 -9.01
CA ILE A 330 -13.55 12.54 -9.62
C ILE A 330 -13.63 12.40 -11.14
N ILE A 331 -12.74 11.62 -11.75
CA ILE A 331 -12.75 11.39 -13.19
C ILE A 331 -14.06 10.70 -13.61
N GLY A 332 -14.40 9.58 -12.94
CA GLY A 332 -15.57 8.77 -13.25
C GLY A 332 -16.89 9.57 -13.15
N LEU A 333 -17.06 10.32 -12.05
CA LEU A 333 -18.22 11.19 -11.85
C LEU A 333 -18.29 12.28 -12.92
N SER A 334 -17.17 12.94 -13.22
CA SER A 334 -17.13 14.05 -14.19
C SER A 334 -17.44 13.58 -15.61
N LEU A 335 -16.98 12.39 -15.99
CA LEU A 335 -17.24 11.80 -17.32
C LEU A 335 -18.68 11.32 -17.45
N SER A 336 -19.20 10.63 -16.43
CA SER A 336 -20.48 9.92 -16.51
C SER A 336 -21.70 10.75 -16.09
N ALA A 337 -21.51 11.95 -15.52
CA ALA A 337 -22.60 12.82 -15.11
C ALA A 337 -23.41 13.43 -16.28
N ARG A 338 -22.91 13.35 -17.51
CA ARG A 338 -23.59 13.87 -18.71
C ARG A 338 -24.41 12.78 -19.39
N LYS A 339 -25.68 13.09 -19.70
CA LYS A 339 -26.52 12.26 -20.57
C LYS A 339 -26.04 12.42 -22.00
N ARG A 340 -25.54 11.35 -22.65
CA ARG A 340 -25.17 11.33 -24.07
C ARG A 340 -25.90 10.21 -24.80
N LYS A 341 -26.10 10.38 -26.11
CA LYS A 341 -26.77 9.42 -26.98
C LYS A 341 -26.02 8.08 -27.17
N GLY A 342 -24.75 8.00 -26.79
CA GLY A 342 -23.89 6.80 -26.97
C GLY A 342 -24.06 5.69 -25.92
N GLY A 343 -25.00 5.81 -24.99
CA GLY A 343 -25.28 4.78 -23.99
C GLY A 343 -24.20 4.63 -22.89
N MET A 344 -24.46 3.74 -21.95
CA MET A 344 -23.61 3.47 -20.78
C MET A 344 -22.30 2.73 -21.13
N GLY A 345 -22.33 1.95 -22.25
CA GLY A 345 -21.20 1.10 -22.65
C GLY A 345 -19.93 1.89 -22.99
N LEU A 346 -20.06 3.04 -23.67
CA LEU A 346 -18.91 3.87 -24.02
C LEU A 346 -18.18 4.40 -22.78
N TYR A 347 -18.90 4.85 -21.78
CA TYR A 347 -18.29 5.32 -20.53
C TYR A 347 -17.63 4.20 -19.76
N LEU A 348 -18.22 3.01 -19.74
CA LEU A 348 -17.61 1.82 -19.14
C LEU A 348 -16.33 1.43 -19.87
N GLY A 349 -16.31 1.46 -21.20
CA GLY A 349 -15.11 1.19 -21.99
C GLY A 349 -13.99 2.17 -21.71
N ILE A 350 -14.26 3.48 -21.69
CA ILE A 350 -13.29 4.52 -21.31
C ILE A 350 -12.82 4.29 -19.88
N GLY A 351 -13.74 3.96 -18.97
CA GLY A 351 -13.43 3.70 -17.57
C GLY A 351 -12.50 2.51 -17.37
N LEU A 352 -12.78 1.40 -18.04
CA LEU A 352 -11.91 0.23 -18.03
C LEU A 352 -10.51 0.59 -18.56
N GLY A 353 -10.43 1.27 -19.71
CA GLY A 353 -9.16 1.69 -20.29
C GLY A 353 -8.33 2.58 -19.36
N LEU A 354 -8.96 3.57 -18.73
CA LEU A 354 -8.29 4.45 -17.76
C LEU A 354 -7.83 3.70 -16.50
N SER A 355 -8.64 2.77 -15.99
CA SER A 355 -8.28 1.97 -14.81
C SER A 355 -7.10 1.05 -15.09
N PHE A 356 -7.11 0.36 -16.22
CA PHE A 356 -5.97 -0.47 -16.64
C PHE A 356 -4.74 0.39 -16.91
N GLY A 357 -4.92 1.55 -17.55
CA GLY A 357 -3.83 2.52 -17.74
C GLY A 357 -3.22 2.99 -16.42
N TYR A 358 -4.04 3.22 -15.39
CA TYR A 358 -3.57 3.56 -14.05
C TYR A 358 -2.75 2.41 -13.43
N ILE A 359 -3.28 1.18 -13.46
CA ILE A 359 -2.59 0.00 -12.89
C ILE A 359 -1.28 -0.27 -13.64
N MET A 360 -1.30 -0.19 -14.96
CA MET A 360 -0.11 -0.35 -15.79
C MET A 360 0.95 0.71 -15.47
N LEU A 361 0.54 1.99 -15.39
CA LEU A 361 1.45 3.08 -15.06
C LEU A 361 2.03 2.91 -13.65
N GLN A 362 1.25 2.43 -12.68
CA GLN A 362 1.72 2.11 -11.34
C GLN A 362 2.79 1.01 -11.36
N THR A 363 2.57 -0.05 -12.13
CA THR A 363 3.54 -1.16 -12.26
C THR A 363 4.82 -0.70 -12.94
N VAL A 364 4.71 0.02 -14.06
CA VAL A 364 5.86 0.57 -14.79
C VAL A 364 6.66 1.52 -13.92
N SER A 365 6.00 2.46 -13.24
CA SER A 365 6.66 3.43 -12.37
C SER A 365 7.40 2.76 -11.21
N SER A 366 6.80 1.74 -10.58
CA SER A 366 7.44 0.94 -9.52
C SER A 366 8.67 0.19 -10.05
N THR A 367 8.61 -0.35 -11.26
CA THR A 367 9.72 -1.05 -11.90
C THR A 367 10.90 -0.10 -12.19
N PHE A 368 10.61 1.14 -12.59
CA PHE A 368 11.65 2.16 -12.78
C PHE A 368 12.36 2.53 -11.48
N ALA A 369 11.65 2.58 -10.34
CA ALA A 369 12.30 2.80 -9.05
C ALA A 369 13.28 1.68 -8.70
N ILE A 370 12.86 0.44 -8.90
CA ILE A 370 13.66 -0.73 -8.53
C ILE A 370 14.90 -0.88 -9.44
N ASN A 371 14.76 -0.65 -10.75
CA ASN A 371 15.81 -0.96 -11.73
C ASN A 371 16.61 0.26 -12.23
N ALA A 372 16.03 1.47 -12.18
CA ALA A 372 16.64 2.67 -12.75
C ALA A 372 16.98 3.74 -11.70
N GLY A 373 16.85 3.45 -10.40
CA GLY A 373 17.26 4.34 -9.32
C GLY A 373 16.37 5.57 -9.13
N THR A 374 15.14 5.55 -9.67
CA THR A 374 14.17 6.62 -9.40
C THR A 374 13.80 6.62 -7.91
N PRO A 375 13.70 7.80 -7.25
CA PRO A 375 13.30 7.85 -5.85
C PRO A 375 11.97 7.13 -5.59
N PRO A 376 11.88 6.21 -4.61
CA PRO A 376 10.71 5.36 -4.33
C PRO A 376 9.42 6.16 -4.14
N VAL A 377 9.52 7.29 -3.43
CA VAL A 377 8.38 8.19 -3.21
C VAL A 377 7.81 8.70 -4.53
N LEU A 378 8.69 9.22 -5.41
CA LEU A 378 8.26 9.75 -6.70
C LEU A 378 7.63 8.66 -7.56
N ALA A 379 8.25 7.50 -7.64
CA ALA A 379 7.75 6.38 -8.43
C ALA A 379 6.35 5.93 -7.96
N ALA A 380 6.08 5.88 -6.67
CA ALA A 380 4.77 5.51 -6.15
C ALA A 380 3.69 6.57 -6.43
N TRP A 381 4.06 7.87 -6.50
CA TRP A 381 3.10 8.97 -6.64
C TRP A 381 2.92 9.50 -8.07
N ILE A 382 3.86 9.23 -9.00
CA ILE A 382 3.75 9.64 -10.42
C ILE A 382 2.38 9.28 -11.03
N PRO A 383 1.85 8.05 -10.90
CA PRO A 383 0.55 7.71 -11.46
C PRO A 383 -0.57 8.58 -10.89
N ASN A 384 -0.54 8.83 -9.59
CA ASN A 384 -1.54 9.69 -8.93
C ASN A 384 -1.46 11.13 -9.41
N LEU A 385 -0.25 11.69 -9.64
CA LEU A 385 -0.07 13.05 -10.14
C LEU A 385 -0.61 13.19 -11.57
N ILE A 386 -0.30 12.24 -12.45
CA ILE A 386 -0.77 12.24 -13.84
C ILE A 386 -2.31 12.14 -13.85
N PHE A 387 -2.88 11.22 -13.10
CA PHE A 387 -4.33 11.04 -13.05
C PHE A 387 -5.03 12.18 -12.30
N ALA A 388 -4.39 12.83 -11.33
CA ALA A 388 -4.92 14.04 -10.70
C ALA A 388 -5.02 15.20 -11.69
N PHE A 389 -4.06 15.34 -12.60
CA PHE A 389 -4.12 16.31 -13.69
C PHE A 389 -5.32 16.01 -14.62
N ILE A 390 -5.49 14.75 -15.01
CA ILE A 390 -6.67 14.32 -15.80
C ILE A 390 -7.96 14.59 -15.03
N ALA A 391 -8.01 14.29 -13.72
CA ALA A 391 -9.15 14.55 -12.87
C ALA A 391 -9.50 16.04 -12.82
N TYR A 392 -8.51 16.91 -12.69
CA TYR A 392 -8.71 18.36 -12.71
C TYR A 392 -9.31 18.84 -14.03
N PHE A 393 -8.79 18.33 -15.15
CA PHE A 393 -9.30 18.67 -16.48
C PHE A 393 -10.75 18.18 -16.67
N CYS A 394 -11.03 16.92 -16.32
CA CYS A 394 -12.38 16.38 -16.37
C CYS A 394 -13.36 17.14 -15.48
N TYR A 395 -12.93 17.52 -14.27
CA TYR A 395 -13.74 18.31 -13.34
C TYR A 395 -14.04 19.71 -13.85
N ARG A 396 -13.08 20.38 -14.50
CA ARG A 396 -13.33 21.71 -15.12
C ARG A 396 -14.37 21.66 -16.23
N HIS A 397 -14.45 20.55 -16.96
CA HIS A 397 -15.41 20.34 -18.05
C HIS A 397 -16.68 19.62 -17.58
N ALA A 398 -16.83 19.33 -16.29
CA ALA A 398 -18.02 18.72 -15.74
C ALA A 398 -19.27 19.64 -15.92
N PRO A 399 -20.49 19.10 -15.96
CA PRO A 399 -21.70 19.88 -16.10
C PRO A 399 -21.82 20.85 -14.90
N ARG A 400 -21.70 22.14 -15.19
CA ARG A 400 -22.02 23.21 -14.23
C ARG A 400 -23.52 23.44 -14.26
N GLN A 401 -24.03 24.07 -13.17
CA GLN A 401 -25.47 24.43 -13.07
C GLN A 401 -26.00 24.94 -14.41
N TYR A 402 -27.09 24.35 -14.88
CA TYR A 402 -27.91 25.01 -15.91
C TYR A 402 -28.48 26.28 -15.26
N HIS A 403 -27.92 27.41 -15.57
CA HIS A 403 -28.64 28.66 -15.41
C HIS A 403 -29.81 28.59 -16.36
N SER A 404 -31.00 28.28 -15.81
CA SER A 404 -32.21 28.39 -16.62
C SER A 404 -32.33 29.89 -17.02
N PRO A 405 -32.48 30.17 -18.31
CA PRO A 405 -32.67 31.58 -18.74
C PRO A 405 -33.89 32.24 -18.10
N PHE A 406 -34.80 31.43 -17.52
CA PHE A 406 -35.99 31.93 -16.83
C PHE A 406 -35.72 32.69 -15.52
N LEU A 407 -34.57 32.58 -14.89
CA LEU A 407 -34.24 33.30 -13.65
C LEU A 407 -33.50 34.62 -13.89
N SER A 408 -33.08 34.91 -15.11
CA SER A 408 -32.47 36.22 -15.45
C SER A 408 -33.52 37.31 -15.64
N PHE A 409 -34.76 36.94 -15.93
CA PHE A 409 -35.86 37.91 -16.10
C PHE A 409 -36.37 38.58 -14.79
N ARG A 410 -35.90 38.10 -13.63
CA ARG A 410 -36.39 38.63 -12.33
C ARG A 410 -35.44 39.66 -11.65
N LYS A 411 -34.36 40.01 -12.31
CA LYS A 411 -33.44 41.04 -11.78
C LYS A 411 -33.61 42.44 -12.41
N ASP A 412 -34.39 42.52 -13.48
CA ASP A 412 -34.59 43.82 -14.17
C ASP A 412 -35.96 44.46 -13.92
N VAL A 413 -36.71 43.99 -12.93
CA VAL A 413 -38.03 44.53 -12.57
C VAL A 413 -38.13 44.72 -11.05
N PHE A 414 -37.13 45.37 -10.44
CA PHE A 414 -37.32 46.11 -9.17
C PHE A 414 -36.20 47.14 -9.02
#